data_2e4cf9a065fc65d66041fdcef650f388
#
_entry.id   2e4cf9a065fc65d66041fdcef650f388
#
_cell.length_a   1.000
_cell.length_b   1.000
_cell.length_c   1.000
_cell.angle_alpha   90.00
_cell.angle_beta   90.00
_cell.angle_gamma   90.00
#
_symmetry.space_group_name_H-M   'P 1'
#
loop_
_entity.id
_entity.type
_entity.pdbx_description
1 polymer ?
#
loop_
_entity_poly.entity_id
_entity_poly.type
_entity_poly.pdbx_seq_one_letter_code
_entity_poly.pdbx_strand_id
1 'polypeptide(L)'
;MNDALSPQPTSPAGSPMPAPQAASPAEARIIAITSGKGGVGKTFVSANLAAALTRRGHRVLVLDADLGLANLDVVLNLHPKITLHDVFTGKAQLEDAVIEAPGGFSVVLAGSGMVEYSRLTPEVRSEFLNVIQ
;
A
#
# COMPACT_ATOMS: atom_id res chain seq x y z
N MET A 1 -65.04 20.00 42.93
CA MET A 1 -64.78 19.23 41.72
C MET A 1 -63.28 19.29 41.47
N ASN A 2 -62.56 18.26 41.91
CA ASN A 2 -61.10 18.17 41.74
C ASN A 2 -60.82 17.28 40.54
N ASP A 3 -60.32 17.89 39.46
CA ASP A 3 -59.73 17.16 38.35
C ASP A 3 -58.24 16.92 38.62
N ALA A 4 -57.96 15.69 39.00
CA ALA A 4 -56.61 15.24 39.22
C ALA A 4 -55.93 14.97 37.87
N LEU A 5 -54.98 15.82 37.46
CA LEU A 5 -54.05 15.54 36.36
C LEU A 5 -53.11 14.41 36.75
N SER A 6 -53.29 13.27 36.11
CA SER A 6 -52.31 12.17 36.20
C SER A 6 -51.02 12.52 35.50
N PRO A 7 -49.84 12.25 36.10
CA PRO A 7 -48.57 12.50 35.43
C PRO A 7 -48.35 11.47 34.30
N GLN A 8 -47.96 11.97 33.12
CA GLN A 8 -47.55 11.16 31.97
C GLN A 8 -46.22 10.48 32.25
N PRO A 9 -46.04 9.23 31.81
CA PRO A 9 -44.77 8.54 31.95
C PRO A 9 -43.73 9.17 30.99
N THR A 10 -42.63 9.63 31.57
CA THR A 10 -41.45 10.09 30.83
C THR A 10 -40.82 8.90 30.11
N SER A 11 -40.74 8.98 28.78
CA SER A 11 -39.94 8.02 27.97
C SER A 11 -38.51 7.94 28.46
N PRO A 12 -37.93 6.73 28.58
CA PRO A 12 -36.53 6.59 28.89
C PRO A 12 -35.69 7.14 27.74
N ALA A 13 -34.77 8.05 28.08
CA ALA A 13 -33.78 8.58 27.17
C ALA A 13 -33.02 7.43 26.49
N GLY A 14 -33.04 7.43 25.15
CA GLY A 14 -32.33 6.43 24.37
C GLY A 14 -30.85 6.40 24.72
N SER A 15 -30.33 5.22 24.98
CA SER A 15 -28.91 5.01 25.19
C SER A 15 -28.11 5.58 24.04
N PRO A 16 -27.00 6.30 24.30
CA PRO A 16 -26.17 6.82 23.23
C PRO A 16 -25.67 5.66 22.36
N MET A 17 -25.84 5.81 21.05
CA MET A 17 -25.25 4.88 20.09
C MET A 17 -23.73 4.80 20.33
N PRO A 18 -23.13 3.61 20.36
CA PRO A 18 -21.69 3.49 20.46
C PRO A 18 -21.06 4.22 19.25
N ALA A 19 -20.07 5.05 19.53
CA ALA A 19 -19.29 5.70 18.48
C ALA A 19 -18.74 4.63 17.52
N PRO A 20 -18.65 4.95 16.20
CA PRO A 20 -18.05 4.02 15.25
C PRO A 20 -16.65 3.67 15.74
N GLN A 21 -16.43 2.42 16.08
CA GLN A 21 -15.10 1.92 16.40
C GLN A 21 -14.27 2.10 15.14
N ALA A 22 -13.15 2.84 15.25
CA ALA A 22 -12.16 2.92 14.20
C ALA A 22 -11.78 1.48 13.82
N ALA A 23 -12.06 1.10 12.58
CA ALA A 23 -11.67 -0.21 12.08
C ALA A 23 -10.16 -0.34 12.28
N SER A 24 -9.74 -1.42 12.96
CA SER A 24 -8.33 -1.76 13.06
C SER A 24 -7.73 -1.72 11.65
N PRO A 25 -6.52 -1.16 11.46
CA PRO A 25 -5.91 -1.15 10.15
C PRO A 25 -5.89 -2.57 9.61
N ALA A 26 -6.54 -2.78 8.47
CA ALA A 26 -6.61 -4.10 7.86
C ALA A 26 -5.18 -4.52 7.53
N GLU A 27 -4.76 -5.65 8.08
CA GLU A 27 -3.44 -6.20 7.84
C GLU A 27 -3.23 -6.42 6.34
N ALA A 28 -2.16 -5.86 5.78
CA ALA A 28 -1.88 -5.95 4.35
C ALA A 28 -1.44 -7.38 4.00
N ARG A 29 -2.02 -7.93 2.94
CA ARG A 29 -1.59 -9.22 2.40
C ARG A 29 -0.42 -9.00 1.43
N ILE A 30 0.72 -9.63 1.70
CA ILE A 30 1.90 -9.58 0.84
C ILE A 30 1.88 -10.76 -0.12
N ILE A 31 2.06 -10.47 -1.42
CA ILE A 31 2.19 -11.47 -2.49
C ILE A 31 3.56 -11.27 -3.15
N ALA A 32 4.43 -12.26 -3.09
CA ALA A 32 5.73 -12.22 -3.74
C ALA A 32 5.67 -12.95 -5.10
N ILE A 33 6.11 -12.29 -6.17
CA ILE A 33 6.25 -12.86 -7.50
C ILE A 33 7.74 -13.00 -7.80
N THR A 34 8.21 -14.23 -7.89
CA THR A 34 9.62 -14.55 -8.07
C THR A 34 9.84 -15.57 -9.18
N SER A 35 11.04 -15.63 -9.73
CA SER A 35 11.46 -16.68 -10.67
C SER A 35 12.95 -16.89 -10.61
N GLY A 36 13.41 -18.09 -10.90
CA GLY A 36 14.84 -18.43 -10.99
C GLY A 36 15.53 -17.93 -12.26
N LYS A 37 14.82 -17.30 -13.20
CA LYS A 37 15.36 -16.82 -14.47
C LYS A 37 14.80 -15.45 -14.83
N GLY A 38 15.64 -14.59 -15.42
CA GLY A 38 15.22 -13.31 -15.97
C GLY A 38 14.36 -13.48 -17.24
N GLY A 39 13.56 -12.48 -17.58
CA GLY A 39 12.79 -12.42 -18.82
C GLY A 39 11.60 -13.38 -18.93
N VAL A 40 11.17 -14.01 -17.86
CA VAL A 40 10.05 -14.98 -17.88
C VAL A 40 8.67 -14.32 -17.70
N GLY A 41 8.60 -12.99 -17.55
CA GLY A 41 7.34 -12.25 -17.47
C GLY A 41 6.89 -11.88 -16.06
N LYS A 42 7.76 -11.88 -15.06
CA LYS A 42 7.41 -11.44 -13.68
C LYS A 42 6.71 -10.08 -13.65
N THR A 43 7.31 -9.09 -14.28
CA THR A 43 6.78 -7.71 -14.35
C THR A 43 5.41 -7.66 -15.00
N PHE A 44 5.23 -8.40 -16.10
CA PHE A 44 3.94 -8.50 -16.79
C PHE A 44 2.86 -9.11 -15.90
N VAL A 45 3.18 -10.23 -15.22
CA VAL A 45 2.25 -10.89 -14.30
C VAL A 45 1.90 -9.99 -13.12
N SER A 46 2.90 -9.33 -12.52
CA SER A 46 2.71 -8.41 -11.38
C SER A 46 1.77 -7.26 -11.73
N ALA A 47 2.01 -6.58 -12.85
CA ALA A 47 1.19 -5.45 -13.30
C ALA A 47 -0.26 -5.87 -13.60
N ASN A 48 -0.45 -6.99 -14.30
CA ASN A 48 -1.79 -7.48 -14.63
C ASN A 48 -2.55 -7.98 -13.40
N LEU A 49 -1.88 -8.64 -12.47
CA LEU A 49 -2.48 -9.07 -11.21
C LEU A 49 -2.91 -7.87 -10.38
N ALA A 50 -2.05 -6.85 -10.25
CA ALA A 50 -2.36 -5.61 -9.54
C ALA A 50 -3.58 -4.91 -10.14
N ALA A 51 -3.62 -4.72 -11.46
CA ALA A 51 -4.76 -4.14 -12.15
C ALA A 51 -6.05 -4.96 -11.96
N ALA A 52 -5.97 -6.29 -11.99
CA ALA A 52 -7.11 -7.16 -11.79
C ALA A 52 -7.67 -7.09 -10.35
N LEU A 53 -6.79 -7.02 -9.36
CA LEU A 53 -7.18 -6.87 -7.95
C LEU A 53 -7.80 -5.48 -7.69
N THR A 54 -7.21 -4.43 -8.26
CA THR A 54 -7.75 -3.07 -8.14
C THR A 54 -9.15 -2.96 -8.75
N ARG A 55 -9.40 -3.57 -9.89
CA ARG A 55 -10.74 -3.64 -10.50
C ARG A 55 -11.76 -4.37 -9.64
N ARG A 56 -11.31 -5.22 -8.71
CA ARG A 56 -12.15 -5.89 -7.71
C ARG A 56 -12.33 -5.11 -6.42
N GLY A 57 -11.84 -3.87 -6.36
CA GLY A 57 -11.99 -2.97 -5.21
C GLY A 57 -10.90 -3.10 -4.15
N HIS A 58 -9.81 -3.84 -4.43
CA HIS A 58 -8.68 -3.90 -3.52
C HIS A 58 -7.74 -2.69 -3.72
N ARG A 59 -7.21 -2.17 -2.64
CA ARG A 59 -6.07 -1.24 -2.70
C ARG A 59 -4.80 -2.05 -2.89
N VAL A 60 -4.04 -1.76 -3.93
CA VAL A 60 -2.86 -2.53 -4.31
C VAL A 60 -1.65 -1.61 -4.43
N LEU A 61 -0.56 -1.98 -3.77
CA LEU A 61 0.75 -1.38 -3.94
C LEU A 61 1.68 -2.43 -4.54
N VAL A 62 2.31 -2.10 -5.65
CA VAL A 62 3.34 -2.92 -6.28
C VAL A 62 4.70 -2.33 -5.95
N LEU A 63 5.56 -3.15 -5.37
CA LEU A 63 6.95 -2.81 -5.13
C LEU A 63 7.83 -3.56 -6.12
N ASP A 64 8.52 -2.84 -7.01
CA ASP A 64 9.53 -3.43 -7.88
C ASP A 64 10.85 -3.53 -7.13
N ALA A 65 11.17 -4.75 -6.69
CA ALA A 65 12.38 -5.07 -5.94
C ALA A 65 13.51 -5.61 -6.83
N ASP A 66 13.40 -5.51 -8.16
CA ASP A 66 14.50 -5.83 -9.08
C ASP A 66 15.49 -4.66 -9.13
N LEU A 67 16.39 -4.65 -8.18
CA LEU A 67 17.32 -3.55 -7.95
C LEU A 67 18.36 -3.35 -9.07
N GLY A 68 18.45 -4.28 -10.01
CA GLY A 68 19.43 -4.22 -11.10
C GLY A 68 18.83 -3.96 -12.48
N LEU A 69 17.60 -4.40 -12.69
CA LEU A 69 16.92 -4.38 -13.99
C LEU A 69 15.43 -4.06 -13.81
N ALA A 70 15.12 -3.06 -12.98
CA ALA A 70 13.75 -2.58 -12.83
C ALA A 70 13.19 -2.21 -14.22
N ASN A 71 12.14 -2.88 -14.64
CA ASN A 71 11.50 -2.66 -15.92
C ASN A 71 10.02 -2.26 -15.80
N LEU A 72 9.54 -2.14 -14.57
CA LEU A 72 8.13 -1.79 -14.34
C LEU A 72 7.83 -0.36 -14.81
N ASP A 73 8.77 0.56 -14.64
CA ASP A 73 8.71 1.92 -15.16
C ASP A 73 8.57 1.95 -16.68
N VAL A 74 9.35 1.13 -17.38
CA VAL A 74 9.31 1.03 -18.85
C VAL A 74 7.99 0.42 -19.30
N VAL A 75 7.57 -0.70 -18.69
CA VAL A 75 6.32 -1.40 -19.07
C VAL A 75 5.09 -0.55 -18.85
N LEU A 76 5.07 0.25 -17.78
CA LEU A 76 3.95 1.12 -17.40
C LEU A 76 4.11 2.56 -17.90
N ASN A 77 5.23 2.89 -18.58
CA ASN A 77 5.57 4.23 -19.03
C ASN A 77 5.54 5.26 -17.87
N LEU A 78 6.16 4.90 -16.75
CA LEU A 78 6.20 5.71 -15.54
C LEU A 78 7.54 6.45 -15.47
N HIS A 79 7.49 7.70 -15.00
CA HIS A 79 8.68 8.54 -14.83
C HIS A 79 8.72 9.05 -13.40
N PRO A 80 9.18 8.23 -12.44
CA PRO A 80 9.23 8.62 -11.04
C PRO A 80 10.21 9.78 -10.84
N LYS A 81 9.81 10.79 -10.09
CA LYS A 81 10.71 11.86 -9.62
C LYS A 81 11.44 11.45 -8.37
N ILE A 82 10.79 10.63 -7.54
CA ILE A 82 11.27 10.12 -6.27
C ILE A 82 11.18 8.59 -6.34
N THR A 83 12.21 7.93 -5.89
CA THR A 83 12.36 6.49 -5.95
C THR A 83 12.61 5.92 -4.56
N LEU A 84 12.56 4.60 -4.43
CA LEU A 84 12.90 3.94 -3.18
C LEU A 84 14.35 4.23 -2.73
N HIS A 85 15.26 4.47 -3.67
CA HIS A 85 16.62 4.91 -3.37
C HIS A 85 16.64 6.24 -2.59
N ASP A 86 15.79 7.20 -2.95
CA ASP A 86 15.69 8.48 -2.26
C ASP A 86 15.13 8.32 -0.85
N VAL A 87 14.20 7.39 -0.68
CA VAL A 87 13.65 7.04 0.65
C VAL A 87 14.73 6.43 1.53
N PHE A 88 15.48 5.44 1.05
CA PHE A 88 16.55 4.80 1.82
C PHE A 88 17.72 5.74 2.15
N THR A 89 17.97 6.72 1.31
CA THR A 89 19.00 7.75 1.58
C THR A 89 18.50 8.89 2.45
N GLY A 90 17.25 8.82 2.93
CA GLY A 90 16.64 9.84 3.80
C GLY A 90 16.31 11.15 3.10
N LYS A 91 16.29 11.18 1.78
CA LYS A 91 15.97 12.36 0.98
C LYS A 91 14.47 12.60 0.80
N ALA A 92 13.66 11.54 0.95
CA ALA A 92 12.23 11.58 0.77
C ALA A 92 11.55 10.59 1.74
N GLN A 93 10.23 10.76 1.95
CA GLN A 93 9.40 9.79 2.66
C GLN A 93 8.85 8.75 1.68
N LEU A 94 8.41 7.58 2.20
CA LEU A 94 7.87 6.51 1.36
C LEU A 94 6.66 6.97 0.56
N GLU A 95 5.81 7.77 1.16
CA GLU A 95 4.58 8.32 0.56
C GLU A 95 4.90 9.16 -0.68
N ASP A 96 6.04 9.87 -0.69
CA ASP A 96 6.49 10.69 -1.81
C ASP A 96 6.94 9.85 -3.01
N ALA A 97 7.35 8.60 -2.77
CA ALA A 97 7.78 7.66 -3.81
C ALA A 97 6.62 6.85 -4.40
N VAL A 98 5.42 6.94 -3.80
CA VAL A 98 4.23 6.22 -4.30
C VAL A 98 3.65 6.97 -5.49
N ILE A 99 3.52 6.30 -6.62
CA ILE A 99 2.91 6.84 -7.84
C ILE A 99 1.74 5.95 -8.29
N GLU A 100 0.74 6.57 -8.91
CA GLU A 100 -0.38 5.85 -9.51
C GLU A 100 0.00 5.33 -10.90
N ALA A 101 -0.28 4.05 -11.14
CA ALA A 101 -0.03 3.39 -12.40
C ALA A 101 -1.29 3.27 -13.26
N PRO A 102 -1.17 3.11 -14.58
CA PRO A 102 -2.27 2.73 -15.45
C PRO A 102 -2.96 1.46 -14.93
N GLY A 103 -4.26 1.53 -14.66
CA GLY A 103 -5.02 0.46 -14.02
C GLY A 103 -5.41 0.73 -12.57
N GLY A 104 -5.01 1.89 -12.02
CA GLY A 104 -5.49 2.43 -10.74
C GLY A 104 -4.83 1.81 -9.49
N PHE A 105 -3.75 1.05 -9.65
CA PHE A 105 -2.93 0.59 -8.54
C PHE A 105 -1.74 1.51 -8.29
N SER A 106 -1.20 1.48 -7.09
CA SER A 106 -0.01 2.25 -6.72
C SER A 106 1.28 1.47 -6.96
N VAL A 107 2.37 2.18 -7.25
CA VAL A 107 3.69 1.60 -7.50
C VAL A 107 4.75 2.38 -6.75
N VAL A 108 5.73 1.65 -6.21
CA VAL A 108 7.00 2.21 -5.74
C VAL A 108 8.12 1.56 -6.56
N LEU A 109 8.95 2.39 -7.17
CA LEU A 109 10.03 1.95 -8.05
C LEU A 109 11.38 2.06 -7.33
N ALA A 110 12.24 1.07 -7.55
CA ALA A 110 13.56 1.01 -6.92
C ALA A 110 14.46 2.21 -7.30
N GLY A 111 14.41 2.61 -8.55
CA GLY A 111 15.28 3.65 -9.12
C GLY A 111 16.62 3.12 -9.62
N SER A 112 17.19 3.84 -10.57
CA SER A 112 18.56 3.59 -11.07
C SER A 112 19.59 3.99 -10.01
N GLY A 113 20.50 3.10 -9.66
CA GLY A 113 21.53 3.34 -8.64
C GLY A 113 21.42 2.42 -7.42
N MET A 114 20.37 1.60 -7.31
CA MET A 114 20.24 0.62 -6.24
C MET A 114 21.06 -0.66 -6.46
N VAL A 115 22.00 -0.67 -7.41
CA VAL A 115 22.87 -1.83 -7.65
C VAL A 115 23.68 -2.19 -6.41
N GLU A 116 24.00 -1.25 -5.55
CA GLU A 116 24.66 -1.49 -4.27
C GLU A 116 23.79 -2.29 -3.29
N TYR A 117 22.47 -2.17 -3.38
CA TYR A 117 21.51 -2.92 -2.56
C TYR A 117 21.15 -4.30 -3.15
N SER A 118 21.67 -4.64 -4.33
CA SER A 118 21.52 -5.99 -4.91
C SER A 118 22.18 -7.07 -4.05
N ARG A 119 23.09 -6.68 -3.17
CA ARG A 119 23.60 -7.49 -2.06
C ARG A 119 22.84 -7.10 -0.80
N LEU A 120 21.65 -7.68 -0.61
CA LEU A 120 20.86 -7.50 0.60
C LEU A 120 21.65 -7.97 1.82
N THR A 121 22.43 -7.07 2.41
CA THR A 121 22.97 -7.32 3.73
C THR A 121 21.82 -7.42 4.74
N PRO A 122 21.97 -8.12 5.88
CA PRO A 122 20.95 -8.20 6.90
C PRO A 122 20.42 -6.84 7.34
N GLU A 123 21.29 -5.83 7.37
CA GLU A 123 20.97 -4.46 7.76
C GLU A 123 20.01 -3.80 6.75
N VAL A 124 20.35 -3.85 5.46
CA VAL A 124 19.53 -3.32 4.36
C VAL A 124 18.19 -4.03 4.29
N ARG A 125 18.16 -5.34 4.51
CA ARG A 125 16.93 -6.11 4.58
C ARG A 125 16.04 -5.67 5.74
N SER A 126 16.61 -5.43 6.91
CA SER A 126 15.87 -4.96 8.09
C SER A 126 15.27 -3.57 7.83
N GLU A 127 16.07 -2.68 7.24
CA GLU A 127 15.62 -1.33 6.90
C GLU A 127 14.48 -1.34 5.88
N PHE A 128 14.59 -2.19 4.85
CA PHE A 128 13.53 -2.41 3.87
C PHE A 128 12.23 -2.91 4.52
N LEU A 129 12.31 -3.87 5.43
CA LEU A 129 11.15 -4.39 6.14
C LEU A 129 10.48 -3.34 7.03
N ASN A 130 11.28 -2.45 7.64
CA ASN A 130 10.75 -1.36 8.47
C ASN A 130 10.00 -0.30 7.65
N VAL A 131 10.38 -0.11 6.39
CA VAL A 131 9.73 0.87 5.49
C VAL A 131 8.38 0.36 4.94
N ILE A 132 8.20 -0.96 4.83
CA ILE A 132 6.97 -1.56 4.24
C ILE A 132 5.96 -2.06 5.29
N GLN A 133 6.25 -1.97 6.58
CA GLN A 133 5.34 -2.25 7.69
C GLN A 133 4.61 -1.00 8.16
#